data_01072de484d6a933c323c0700a640134
#
_entry.id   01072de484d6a933c323c0700a640134
#
_cell.length_a   1.000
_cell.length_b   1.000
_cell.length_c   1.000
_cell.angle_alpha   90.00
_cell.angle_beta   90.00
_cell.angle_gamma   90.00
#
_symmetry.space_group_name_H-M   'P 1'
#
loop_
_entity.id
_entity.type
_entity.pdbx_description
1 polymer ?
#
loop_
_entity_poly.entity_id
_entity_poly.type
_entity_poly.pdbx_seq_one_letter_code
_entity_poly.pdbx_strand_id
1 'polypeptide(L)'
;SSYDLLVIRSPWDYPRRVAEFEEWFDRVAAMTRVLNEPALVRWNLDKRYLAQLAERGIGVVPTTYVATTDDASAALAAHGDAWVVLKPSVSAGSHDTALVRADSPEAEELAQRVITRGATLMVQPEIPELSQGAERALYLIDGQLAHAIAKGALLERGGGFIGGVYQETPQVVTTTAEEVAFAEATVAAV
;
A
#
# COMPACT_ATOMS: atom_id res chain seq x y z
N SER A 1 8.14 -30.31 -6.19
CA SER A 1 8.15 -29.63 -4.87
C SER A 1 8.23 -30.68 -3.78
N SER A 2 8.95 -30.42 -2.70
CA SER A 2 8.97 -31.27 -1.49
C SER A 2 7.92 -30.81 -0.44
N TYR A 3 7.12 -29.82 -0.80
CA TYR A 3 6.09 -29.24 0.06
C TYR A 3 4.72 -29.28 -0.61
N ASP A 4 3.68 -29.63 0.14
CA ASP A 4 2.29 -29.72 -0.34
C ASP A 4 1.58 -28.37 -0.34
N LEU A 5 2.11 -27.40 0.42
CA LEU A 5 1.53 -26.08 0.62
C LEU A 5 2.61 -25.01 0.75
N LEU A 6 2.38 -23.86 0.11
CA LEU A 6 3.15 -22.64 0.30
C LEU A 6 2.26 -21.52 0.83
N VAL A 7 2.74 -20.83 1.87
CA VAL A 7 2.10 -19.61 2.39
C VAL A 7 3.05 -18.44 2.18
N ILE A 8 2.62 -17.45 1.39
CA ILE A 8 3.39 -16.22 1.19
C ILE A 8 3.15 -15.31 2.39
N ARG A 9 4.22 -14.94 3.07
CA ARG A 9 4.12 -14.08 4.26
C ARG A 9 4.86 -12.76 4.15
N SER A 10 6.12 -12.76 3.77
CA SER A 10 6.97 -11.58 3.92
C SER A 10 8.04 -11.45 2.82
N PRO A 11 7.68 -11.44 1.54
CA PRO A 11 8.64 -11.17 0.47
C PRO A 11 8.85 -9.65 0.36
N TRP A 12 9.68 -9.08 1.23
CA TRP A 12 9.85 -7.63 1.34
C TRP A 12 10.58 -6.98 0.16
N ASP A 13 11.33 -7.73 -0.63
CA ASP A 13 12.16 -7.25 -1.72
C ASP A 13 11.48 -7.30 -3.10
N TYR A 14 10.29 -7.90 -3.21
CA TYR A 14 9.58 -8.06 -4.48
C TYR A 14 9.35 -6.74 -5.26
N PRO A 15 9.14 -5.56 -4.63
CA PRO A 15 8.91 -4.34 -5.41
C PRO A 15 10.10 -3.90 -6.24
N ARG A 16 11.31 -4.37 -5.88
CA ARG A 16 12.54 -4.11 -6.65
C ARG A 16 12.78 -5.14 -7.75
N ARG A 17 12.05 -6.25 -7.74
CA ARG A 17 12.27 -7.43 -8.57
C ARG A 17 10.94 -8.05 -8.98
N VAL A 18 9.98 -7.22 -9.40
CA VAL A 18 8.59 -7.65 -9.65
C VAL A 18 8.54 -8.78 -10.68
N ALA A 19 9.19 -8.61 -11.84
CA ALA A 19 9.19 -9.63 -12.89
C ALA A 19 9.78 -10.98 -12.39
N GLU A 20 10.88 -10.92 -11.65
CA GLU A 20 11.51 -12.11 -11.08
C GLU A 20 10.62 -12.80 -10.03
N PHE A 21 9.93 -11.99 -9.22
CA PHE A 21 8.96 -12.51 -8.26
C PHE A 21 7.78 -13.19 -8.97
N GLU A 22 7.23 -12.58 -10.03
CA GLU A 22 6.12 -13.14 -10.79
C GLU A 22 6.52 -14.44 -11.50
N GLU A 23 7.69 -14.50 -12.14
CA GLU A 23 8.21 -15.72 -12.74
C GLU A 23 8.44 -16.84 -11.71
N TRP A 24 8.99 -16.51 -10.54
CA TRP A 24 9.15 -17.46 -9.46
C TRP A 24 7.77 -17.96 -8.97
N PHE A 25 6.83 -17.03 -8.81
CA PHE A 25 5.50 -17.32 -8.32
C PHE A 25 4.71 -18.23 -9.27
N ASP A 26 4.81 -18.00 -10.59
CA ASP A 26 4.19 -18.85 -11.61
C ASP A 26 4.73 -20.29 -11.54
N ARG A 27 6.04 -20.46 -11.42
CA ARG A 27 6.64 -21.78 -11.26
C ARG A 27 6.17 -22.49 -10.01
N VAL A 28 6.09 -21.78 -8.88
CA VAL A 28 5.67 -22.36 -7.62
C VAL A 28 4.19 -22.70 -7.63
N ALA A 29 3.32 -21.81 -8.11
CA ALA A 29 1.89 -22.05 -8.21
C ALA A 29 1.53 -23.24 -9.12
N ALA A 30 2.37 -23.54 -10.12
CA ALA A 30 2.22 -24.73 -10.96
C ALA A 30 2.67 -26.04 -10.27
N MET A 31 3.46 -25.96 -9.20
CA MET A 31 4.07 -27.12 -8.55
C MET A 31 3.45 -27.48 -7.20
N THR A 32 2.81 -26.53 -6.52
CA THR A 32 2.26 -26.73 -5.20
C THR A 32 1.07 -25.80 -4.96
N ARG A 33 0.22 -26.16 -3.99
CA ARG A 33 -0.86 -25.28 -3.55
C ARG A 33 -0.31 -24.03 -2.87
N VAL A 34 -0.81 -22.87 -3.26
CA VAL A 34 -0.42 -21.58 -2.65
C VAL A 34 -1.61 -20.98 -1.88
N LEU A 35 -1.38 -20.48 -0.70
CA LEU A 35 -2.26 -19.60 0.04
C LEU A 35 -1.65 -18.18 0.07
N ASN A 36 -2.36 -17.11 -0.23
CA ASN A 36 -3.71 -16.99 -0.78
C ASN A 36 -3.73 -17.44 -2.26
N GLU A 37 -4.95 -17.41 -2.89
CA GLU A 37 -5.10 -17.74 -4.31
C GLU A 37 -4.14 -16.93 -5.19
N PRO A 38 -3.48 -17.57 -6.20
CA PRO A 38 -2.50 -16.90 -7.04
C PRO A 38 -3.02 -15.62 -7.74
N ALA A 39 -4.29 -15.62 -8.15
CA ALA A 39 -4.90 -14.43 -8.75
C ALA A 39 -4.99 -13.27 -7.75
N LEU A 40 -5.36 -13.55 -6.50
CA LEU A 40 -5.43 -12.57 -5.43
C LEU A 40 -4.04 -12.00 -5.08
N VAL A 41 -3.02 -12.84 -5.02
CA VAL A 41 -1.65 -12.40 -4.77
C VAL A 41 -1.19 -11.42 -5.85
N ARG A 42 -1.37 -11.75 -7.13
CA ARG A 42 -1.00 -10.86 -8.24
C ARG A 42 -1.77 -9.55 -8.21
N TRP A 43 -3.08 -9.60 -7.99
CA TRP A 43 -3.93 -8.44 -7.87
C TRP A 43 -3.45 -7.49 -6.76
N ASN A 44 -3.02 -8.04 -5.63
CA ASN A 44 -2.58 -7.25 -4.47
C ASN A 44 -1.16 -6.67 -4.61
N LEU A 45 -0.35 -7.11 -5.59
CA LEU A 45 0.99 -6.54 -5.81
C LEU A 45 0.96 -5.06 -6.17
N ASP A 46 -0.07 -4.62 -6.90
CA ASP A 46 -0.22 -3.25 -7.37
C ASP A 46 -1.41 -2.56 -6.67
N LYS A 47 -1.13 -1.50 -5.93
CA LYS A 47 -2.14 -0.75 -5.16
C LYS A 47 -3.21 -0.05 -6.01
N ARG A 48 -3.17 -0.17 -7.34
CA ARG A 48 -4.27 0.22 -8.21
C ARG A 48 -5.55 -0.58 -7.92
N TYR A 49 -5.47 -1.70 -7.21
CA TYR A 49 -6.64 -2.42 -6.70
C TYR A 49 -7.56 -1.56 -5.83
N LEU A 50 -7.05 -0.49 -5.22
CA LEU A 50 -7.88 0.44 -4.43
C LEU A 50 -8.96 1.11 -5.29
N ALA A 51 -8.68 1.41 -6.57
CA ALA A 51 -9.69 1.95 -7.48
C ALA A 51 -10.83 0.93 -7.70
N GLN A 52 -10.50 -0.35 -7.85
CA GLN A 52 -11.50 -1.41 -8.02
C GLN A 52 -12.34 -1.63 -6.74
N LEU A 53 -11.73 -1.49 -5.57
CA LEU A 53 -12.47 -1.52 -4.29
C LEU A 53 -13.42 -0.33 -4.18
N ALA A 54 -12.99 0.87 -4.57
CA ALA A 54 -13.85 2.04 -4.61
C ALA A 54 -15.06 1.85 -5.54
N GLU A 55 -14.86 1.29 -6.74
CA GLU A 55 -15.94 0.94 -7.68
C GLU A 55 -16.95 -0.07 -7.09
N ARG A 56 -16.50 -0.90 -6.16
CA ARG A 56 -17.36 -1.86 -5.42
C ARG A 56 -17.96 -1.28 -4.14
N GLY A 57 -17.82 0.05 -3.92
CA GLY A 57 -18.40 0.77 -2.79
C GLY A 57 -17.62 0.68 -1.48
N ILE A 58 -16.39 0.14 -1.51
CA ILE A 58 -15.52 0.14 -0.33
C ILE A 58 -14.87 1.51 -0.19
N GLY A 59 -14.93 2.08 1.00
CA GLY A 59 -14.25 3.35 1.32
C GLY A 59 -12.74 3.21 1.23
N VAL A 60 -12.12 4.01 0.36
CA VAL A 60 -10.66 4.06 0.18
C VAL A 60 -10.17 5.50 0.26
N VAL A 61 -8.90 5.69 0.56
CA VAL A 61 -8.28 7.03 0.47
C VAL A 61 -8.34 7.48 -1.00
N PRO A 62 -8.88 8.69 -1.29
CA PRO A 62 -8.88 9.22 -2.64
C PRO A 62 -7.46 9.19 -3.23
N THR A 63 -7.32 8.65 -4.42
CA THR A 63 -5.99 8.42 -5.02
C THR A 63 -5.99 8.83 -6.48
N THR A 64 -5.05 9.70 -6.85
CA THR A 64 -4.72 9.98 -8.25
C THR A 64 -3.53 9.12 -8.65
N TYR A 65 -3.67 8.37 -9.75
CA TYR A 65 -2.60 7.54 -10.31
C TYR A 65 -2.04 8.22 -11.55
N VAL A 66 -0.73 8.42 -11.59
CA VAL A 66 -0.05 9.11 -12.68
C VAL A 66 1.18 8.33 -13.13
N ALA A 67 1.45 8.35 -14.44
CA ALA A 67 2.57 7.64 -15.07
C ALA A 67 3.47 8.56 -15.90
N THR A 68 3.10 9.84 -16.04
CA THR A 68 3.91 10.86 -16.73
C THR A 68 4.23 12.01 -15.77
N THR A 69 5.31 12.72 -16.03
CA THR A 69 5.71 13.90 -15.25
C THR A 69 4.70 15.04 -15.37
N ASP A 70 4.10 15.23 -16.56
CA ASP A 70 3.11 16.26 -16.79
C ASP A 70 1.83 15.99 -15.99
N ASP A 71 1.36 14.72 -15.97
CA ASP A 71 0.22 14.32 -15.15
C ASP A 71 0.53 14.46 -13.65
N ALA A 72 1.78 14.17 -13.24
CA ALA A 72 2.19 14.34 -11.84
C ALA A 72 2.15 15.81 -11.42
N SER A 73 2.69 16.71 -12.24
CA SER A 73 2.65 18.14 -11.97
C SER A 73 1.20 18.65 -11.88
N ALA A 74 0.32 18.19 -12.78
CA ALA A 74 -1.10 18.54 -12.74
C ALA A 74 -1.79 17.99 -11.48
N ALA A 75 -1.49 16.75 -11.09
CA ALA A 75 -2.04 16.13 -9.89
C ALA A 75 -1.58 16.85 -8.62
N LEU A 76 -0.31 17.22 -8.52
CA LEU A 76 0.23 17.99 -7.40
C LEU A 76 -0.40 19.38 -7.33
N ALA A 77 -0.50 20.08 -8.46
CA ALA A 77 -1.12 21.40 -8.54
C ALA A 77 -2.59 21.42 -8.08
N ALA A 78 -3.33 20.31 -8.30
CA ALA A 78 -4.71 20.17 -7.84
C ALA A 78 -4.83 20.15 -6.29
N HIS A 79 -3.76 19.81 -5.57
CA HIS A 79 -3.70 19.84 -4.11
C HIS A 79 -3.22 21.19 -3.54
N GLY A 80 -2.70 22.10 -4.40
CA GLY A 80 -2.20 23.41 -3.95
C GLY A 80 -1.08 23.27 -2.92
N ASP A 81 -1.27 23.87 -1.75
CA ASP A 81 -0.30 23.84 -0.64
C ASP A 81 -0.58 22.74 0.39
N ALA A 82 -1.49 21.82 0.11
CA ALA A 82 -1.85 20.76 1.03
C ALA A 82 -0.71 19.72 1.20
N TRP A 83 -0.77 19.00 2.32
CA TRP A 83 0.08 17.84 2.54
C TRP A 83 -0.46 16.62 1.78
N VAL A 84 0.42 15.94 1.06
CA VAL A 84 0.10 14.75 0.29
C VAL A 84 1.07 13.62 0.59
N VAL A 85 0.57 12.39 0.52
CA VAL A 85 1.41 11.19 0.52
C VAL A 85 1.67 10.78 -0.92
N LEU A 86 2.94 10.73 -1.28
CA LEU A 86 3.41 10.23 -2.57
C LEU A 86 4.05 8.85 -2.38
N LYS A 87 3.70 7.90 -3.24
CA LYS A 87 4.29 6.55 -3.22
C LYS A 87 4.10 5.82 -4.54
N PRO A 88 4.97 4.85 -4.89
CA PRO A 88 4.73 3.98 -6.03
C PRO A 88 3.53 3.06 -5.79
N SER A 89 2.78 2.71 -6.84
CA SER A 89 1.67 1.75 -6.73
C SER A 89 2.14 0.34 -6.36
N VAL A 90 3.33 -0.04 -6.82
CA VAL A 90 4.01 -1.27 -6.39
C VAL A 90 5.14 -0.90 -5.44
N SER A 91 4.94 -1.09 -4.16
CA SER A 91 5.93 -0.73 -3.12
C SER A 91 5.70 -1.51 -1.82
N ALA A 92 6.79 -1.72 -1.08
CA ALA A 92 6.77 -2.23 0.29
C ALA A 92 7.85 -1.53 1.12
N GLY A 93 7.72 -1.54 2.46
CA GLY A 93 8.69 -0.93 3.36
C GLY A 93 8.84 0.59 3.16
N SER A 94 7.78 1.26 2.68
CA SER A 94 7.72 2.71 2.42
C SER A 94 8.86 3.26 1.54
N HIS A 95 9.46 2.42 0.68
CA HIS A 95 10.42 2.89 -0.32
C HIS A 95 9.75 3.88 -1.28
N ASP A 96 10.46 4.98 -1.56
CA ASP A 96 9.95 6.09 -2.38
C ASP A 96 8.56 6.58 -1.91
N THR A 97 8.35 6.59 -0.59
CA THR A 97 7.13 7.09 0.05
C THR A 97 7.47 8.28 0.93
N ALA A 98 6.72 9.37 0.79
CA ALA A 98 6.90 10.56 1.61
C ALA A 98 5.59 11.30 1.85
N LEU A 99 5.49 11.97 2.99
CA LEU A 99 4.45 12.95 3.31
C LEU A 99 5.07 14.34 3.14
N VAL A 100 4.71 15.00 2.05
CA VAL A 100 5.29 16.27 1.60
C VAL A 100 4.21 17.29 1.25
N ARG A 101 4.57 18.55 1.16
CA ARG A 101 3.68 19.57 0.58
C ARG A 101 3.61 19.37 -0.92
N ALA A 102 2.40 19.45 -1.47
CA ALA A 102 2.20 19.23 -2.90
C ALA A 102 2.90 20.29 -3.77
N ASP A 103 3.12 21.50 -3.25
CA ASP A 103 3.80 22.61 -3.90
C ASP A 103 5.33 22.64 -3.64
N SER A 104 5.89 21.60 -3.06
CA SER A 104 7.31 21.56 -2.67
C SER A 104 8.20 20.94 -3.75
N PRO A 105 9.49 21.37 -3.84
CA PRO A 105 10.46 20.73 -4.71
C PRO A 105 10.65 19.23 -4.41
N GLU A 106 10.53 18.82 -3.16
CA GLU A 106 10.64 17.42 -2.74
C GLU A 106 9.53 16.56 -3.33
N ALA A 107 8.32 17.11 -3.48
CA ALA A 107 7.21 16.41 -4.13
C ALA A 107 7.50 16.16 -5.62
N GLU A 108 7.99 17.17 -6.32
CA GLU A 108 8.36 17.07 -7.73
C GLU A 108 9.52 16.08 -7.95
N GLU A 109 10.57 16.17 -7.14
CA GLU A 109 11.72 15.27 -7.20
C GLU A 109 11.33 13.81 -6.97
N LEU A 110 10.47 13.54 -5.97
CA LEU A 110 9.97 12.20 -5.69
C LEU A 110 9.10 11.69 -6.85
N ALA A 111 8.19 12.52 -7.34
CA ALA A 111 7.33 12.17 -8.47
C ALA A 111 8.17 11.81 -9.71
N GLN A 112 9.12 12.66 -10.07
CA GLN A 112 10.00 12.41 -11.20
C GLN A 112 10.84 11.14 -11.02
N ARG A 113 11.38 10.91 -9.83
CA ARG A 113 12.17 9.71 -9.52
C ARG A 113 11.37 8.43 -9.68
N VAL A 114 10.10 8.41 -9.22
CA VAL A 114 9.22 7.24 -9.35
C VAL A 114 8.88 6.99 -10.82
N ILE A 115 8.46 8.03 -11.54
CA ILE A 115 8.03 7.92 -12.94
C ILE A 115 9.19 7.56 -13.88
N THR A 116 10.37 8.13 -13.67
CA THR A 116 11.56 7.82 -14.50
C THR A 116 11.96 6.33 -14.41
N ARG A 117 11.62 5.66 -13.33
CA ARG A 117 11.80 4.20 -13.18
C ARG A 117 10.70 3.37 -13.83
N GLY A 118 9.76 3.99 -14.50
CA GLY A 118 8.61 3.34 -15.15
C GLY A 118 7.51 2.90 -14.18
N ALA A 119 7.51 3.40 -12.94
CA ALA A 119 6.50 3.08 -11.95
C ALA A 119 5.33 4.08 -12.00
N THR A 120 4.13 3.61 -11.67
CA THR A 120 2.96 4.48 -11.45
C THR A 120 3.08 5.14 -10.08
N LEU A 121 2.99 6.47 -10.04
CA LEU A 121 2.91 7.23 -8.81
C LEU A 121 1.47 7.31 -8.32
N MET A 122 1.27 7.18 -7.02
CA MET A 122 0.03 7.48 -6.30
C MET A 122 0.19 8.81 -5.59
N VAL A 123 -0.78 9.71 -5.78
CA VAL A 123 -0.91 10.97 -5.05
C VAL A 123 -2.17 10.87 -4.20
N GLN A 124 -2.02 10.97 -2.88
CA GLN A 124 -3.10 10.86 -1.90
C GLN A 124 -3.09 12.06 -0.97
N PRO A 125 -4.24 12.60 -0.53
CA PRO A 125 -4.24 13.58 0.55
C PRO A 125 -3.70 12.97 1.83
N GLU A 126 -3.08 13.78 2.68
CA GLU A 126 -2.76 13.38 4.05
C GLU A 126 -4.03 12.98 4.81
N ILE A 127 -3.92 11.90 5.58
CA ILE A 127 -4.90 11.54 6.60
C ILE A 127 -4.25 11.86 7.96
N PRO A 128 -4.61 12.98 8.61
CA PRO A 128 -3.90 13.46 9.80
C PRO A 128 -3.88 12.45 10.96
N GLU A 129 -4.90 11.61 11.06
CA GLU A 129 -5.02 10.58 12.09
C GLU A 129 -3.92 9.52 11.94
N LEU A 130 -3.48 9.22 10.71
CA LEU A 130 -2.38 8.28 10.46
C LEU A 130 -1.04 8.83 10.96
N SER A 131 -0.83 10.14 10.83
CA SER A 131 0.35 10.82 11.39
C SER A 131 0.34 10.84 12.93
N GLN A 132 -0.80 10.57 13.55
CA GLN A 132 -0.97 10.43 15.00
C GLN A 132 -0.97 8.97 15.46
N GLY A 133 -0.68 8.02 14.56
CA GLY A 133 -0.59 6.60 14.89
C GLY A 133 -1.92 5.85 14.90
N ALA A 134 -2.95 6.37 14.24
CA ALA A 134 -4.26 5.72 14.19
C ALA A 134 -4.36 4.59 13.13
N GLU A 135 -3.24 4.20 12.49
CA GLU A 135 -3.26 3.10 11.54
C GLU A 135 -3.55 1.77 12.24
N ARG A 136 -4.56 1.06 11.73
CA ARG A 136 -4.92 -0.27 12.19
C ARG A 136 -4.84 -1.26 11.04
N ALA A 137 -4.25 -2.43 11.29
CA ALA A 137 -4.27 -3.57 10.38
C ALA A 137 -5.15 -4.67 10.97
N LEU A 138 -6.17 -5.07 10.22
CA LEU A 138 -7.09 -6.14 10.59
C LEU A 138 -6.71 -7.39 9.79
N TYR A 139 -6.48 -8.49 10.49
CA TYR A 139 -6.09 -9.77 9.91
C TYR A 139 -7.29 -10.71 9.89
N LEU A 140 -7.70 -11.09 8.68
CA LEU A 140 -8.79 -12.04 8.49
C LEU A 140 -8.23 -13.38 8.00
N ILE A 141 -8.77 -14.46 8.52
CA ILE A 141 -8.46 -15.83 8.11
C ILE A 141 -9.78 -16.48 7.75
N ASP A 142 -9.89 -16.99 6.54
CA ASP A 142 -11.12 -17.60 6.04
C ASP A 142 -12.35 -16.68 6.17
N GLY A 143 -12.15 -15.39 5.86
CA GLY A 143 -13.18 -14.36 5.94
C GLY A 143 -13.53 -13.88 7.35
N GLN A 144 -12.92 -14.44 8.40
CA GLN A 144 -13.21 -14.09 9.80
C GLN A 144 -12.07 -13.29 10.41
N LEU A 145 -12.38 -12.28 11.22
CA LEU A 145 -11.38 -11.51 11.93
C LEU A 145 -10.64 -12.39 12.94
N ALA A 146 -9.33 -12.51 12.76
CA ALA A 146 -8.45 -13.23 13.68
C ALA A 146 -7.90 -12.30 14.76
N HIS A 147 -7.36 -11.14 14.37
CA HIS A 147 -6.83 -10.13 15.29
C HIS A 147 -6.64 -8.78 14.55
N ALA A 148 -6.42 -7.74 15.33
CA ALA A 148 -6.04 -6.43 14.82
C ALA A 148 -4.83 -5.88 15.57
N ILE A 149 -4.04 -5.07 14.87
CA ILE A 149 -2.90 -4.35 15.45
C ILE A 149 -2.98 -2.86 15.11
N ALA A 150 -2.55 -2.02 16.05
CA ALA A 150 -2.17 -0.64 15.79
C ALA A 150 -0.69 -0.61 15.39
N LYS A 151 -0.36 0.12 14.31
CA LYS A 151 1.00 0.16 13.77
C LYS A 151 1.82 1.36 14.22
N GLY A 152 1.18 2.39 14.71
CA GLY A 152 1.82 3.66 14.99
C GLY A 152 2.04 4.51 13.73
N ALA A 153 2.48 5.74 13.91
CA ALA A 153 2.80 6.65 12.82
C ALA A 153 4.15 6.26 12.19
N LEU A 154 4.21 6.28 10.86
CA LEU A 154 5.44 5.95 10.11
C LEU A 154 6.07 7.16 9.44
N LEU A 155 5.25 8.06 8.89
CA LEU A 155 5.70 9.20 8.11
C LEU A 155 5.64 10.48 8.93
N GLU A 156 6.63 11.33 8.73
CA GLU A 156 6.71 12.68 9.29
C GLU A 156 6.49 13.71 8.17
N ARG A 157 5.83 14.82 8.49
CA ARG A 157 5.69 15.94 7.56
C ARG A 157 7.05 16.51 7.19
N GLY A 158 7.28 16.72 5.89
CA GLY A 158 8.58 17.11 5.35
C GLY A 158 9.38 15.95 4.78
N GLY A 159 8.80 14.75 4.77
CA GLY A 159 9.35 13.55 4.15
C GLY A 159 10.16 12.66 5.09
N GLY A 160 10.16 11.37 4.78
CA GLY A 160 10.93 10.38 5.54
C GLY A 160 10.15 9.71 6.67
N PHE A 161 10.88 8.92 7.45
CA PHE A 161 10.34 8.21 8.61
C PHE A 161 10.48 9.02 9.87
N ILE A 162 9.53 8.91 10.78
CA ILE A 162 9.67 9.41 12.14
C ILE A 162 10.94 8.81 12.77
N GLY A 163 11.84 9.67 13.22
CA GLY A 163 13.15 9.26 13.75
C GLY A 163 14.15 8.75 12.71
N GLY A 164 13.89 8.95 11.40
CA GLY A 164 14.83 8.64 10.31
C GLY A 164 14.97 7.15 9.97
N VAL A 165 14.24 6.26 10.64
CA VAL A 165 14.33 4.81 10.45
C VAL A 165 12.95 4.19 10.33
N TYR A 166 12.79 3.24 9.39
CA TYR A 166 11.58 2.43 9.34
C TYR A 166 11.49 1.55 10.58
N GLN A 167 10.60 1.90 11.48
CA GLN A 167 10.34 1.15 12.70
C GLN A 167 8.85 1.07 12.98
N GLU A 168 8.31 -0.14 13.00
CA GLU A 168 6.95 -0.40 13.48
C GLU A 168 7.00 -0.95 14.90
N THR A 169 6.09 -0.47 15.74
CA THR A 169 5.89 -1.00 17.10
C THR A 169 4.45 -1.48 17.21
N PRO A 170 4.11 -2.63 16.58
CA PRO A 170 2.75 -3.11 16.53
C PRO A 170 2.24 -3.51 17.91
N GLN A 171 1.02 -3.10 18.23
CA GLN A 171 0.33 -3.47 19.46
C GLN A 171 -1.01 -4.10 19.11
N VAL A 172 -1.33 -5.23 19.74
CA VAL A 172 -2.65 -5.86 19.60
C VAL A 172 -3.71 -4.94 20.18
N VAL A 173 -4.78 -4.71 19.43
CA VAL A 173 -5.87 -3.81 19.83
C VAL A 173 -7.23 -4.50 19.66
N THR A 174 -8.20 -4.03 20.44
CA THR A 174 -9.59 -4.43 20.27
C THR A 174 -10.21 -3.65 19.11
N THR A 175 -11.01 -4.33 18.28
CA THR A 175 -11.76 -3.75 17.19
C THR A 175 -13.16 -3.33 17.61
N THR A 176 -13.71 -2.33 16.94
CA THR A 176 -15.12 -1.99 17.00
C THR A 176 -15.95 -2.85 16.05
N ALA A 177 -17.24 -2.92 16.23
CA ALA A 177 -18.14 -3.62 15.32
C ALA A 177 -18.12 -3.02 13.89
N GLU A 178 -17.92 -1.71 13.78
CA GLU A 178 -17.80 -1.00 12.51
C GLU A 178 -16.51 -1.41 11.76
N GLU A 179 -15.38 -1.48 12.45
CA GLU A 179 -14.12 -1.93 11.86
C GLU A 179 -14.21 -3.38 11.37
N VAL A 180 -14.86 -4.26 12.13
CA VAL A 180 -15.09 -5.65 11.70
C VAL A 180 -15.96 -5.71 10.45
N ALA A 181 -17.10 -5.00 10.46
CA ALA A 181 -18.01 -4.97 9.31
C ALA A 181 -17.33 -4.40 8.05
N PHE A 182 -16.51 -3.36 8.20
CA PHE A 182 -15.73 -2.81 7.09
C PHE A 182 -14.73 -3.82 6.52
N ALA A 183 -14.00 -4.52 7.40
CA ALA A 183 -13.02 -5.51 6.98
C ALA A 183 -13.67 -6.71 6.27
N GLU A 184 -14.79 -7.22 6.80
CA GLU A 184 -15.56 -8.31 6.19
C GLU A 184 -16.15 -7.89 4.84
N ALA A 185 -16.72 -6.69 4.73
CA ALA A 185 -17.20 -6.14 3.47
C ALA A 185 -16.09 -5.99 2.43
N THR A 186 -14.89 -5.57 2.87
CA THR A 186 -13.72 -5.44 2.00
C THR A 186 -13.28 -6.80 1.45
N VAL A 187 -13.21 -7.83 2.30
CA VAL A 187 -12.85 -9.19 1.86
C VAL A 187 -13.93 -9.78 0.94
N ALA A 188 -15.20 -9.54 1.23
CA ALA A 188 -16.30 -10.01 0.38
C ALA A 188 -16.34 -9.31 -0.99
N ALA A 189 -15.73 -8.14 -1.11
CA ALA A 189 -15.61 -7.40 -2.36
C ALA A 189 -14.44 -7.86 -3.25
N VAL A 190 -13.59 -8.75 -2.80
CA VAL A 190 -12.41 -9.27 -3.54
C VAL A 190 -12.72 -10.62 -4.14
#